data_6af6d73e81561d813a4d65838f35be08
#
_entry.id   6af6d73e81561d813a4d65838f35be08
#
_cell.length_a   1.000
_cell.length_b   1.000
_cell.length_c   1.000
_cell.angle_alpha   90.00
_cell.angle_beta   90.00
_cell.angle_gamma   90.00
#
_symmetry.space_group_name_H-M   'P 1'
#
loop_
_entity.id
_entity.type
_entity.pdbx_description
1 polymer ?
#
loop_
_entity_poly.entity_id
_entity_poly.type
_entity_poly.pdbx_seq_one_letter_code
_entity_poly.pdbx_strand_id
1 'polypeptide(L)'
;APCMFSLDFSGSASDSGSSAWYDYPSDTLWVGDDSGLLHEFTGVFAGSPVEVTTGGWPATVSASPLSGPVRDPVTGNVFVGDYNLTSDSACTPSSSTSIAPCGFLYSYNSSTGALNAKSAQLDYNFGIVSPPVLDQTAAQLYVAVGSDGETGASAKCGTDTPCAAVFQLSTSFTSGSSGTEATVGPGYDFLLIGTFDNEYFTSANASSPTGHMYVVGNTGPANNTLYQVSITANAMSTTSTAGPVVALNYTGGYYAAGLGVTEFFNGGTDYIFLSTLAFSDYLGCGATPSIAIGCVVGFNVTSGTISPLTLPTGSSPAAGGASGIIVDNAGSAAGESNIYFSALANQTCVTSGGSSGCAIQISQSAP
;
A
#
# COMPACT_ATOMS: atom_id res chain seq x y z
N ALA A 1 -8.43 -33.98 1.89
CA ALA A 1 -9.47 -32.98 2.12
C ALA A 1 -8.76 -31.67 2.46
N PRO A 2 -9.21 -30.51 2.03
CA PRO A 2 -8.64 -29.25 2.45
C PRO A 2 -8.84 -29.13 3.99
N CYS A 3 -7.74 -28.90 4.69
CA CYS A 3 -7.76 -28.69 6.13
C CYS A 3 -7.51 -27.22 6.42
N MET A 4 -8.31 -26.65 7.31
CA MET A 4 -8.02 -25.36 7.92
C MET A 4 -7.22 -25.63 9.20
N PHE A 5 -6.10 -24.94 9.35
CA PHE A 5 -5.30 -24.94 10.57
C PHE A 5 -5.48 -23.59 11.27
N SER A 6 -5.67 -23.59 12.56
CA SER A 6 -5.75 -22.39 13.38
C SER A 6 -4.62 -22.44 14.41
N LEU A 7 -3.86 -21.35 14.48
CA LEU A 7 -2.80 -21.15 15.48
C LEU A 7 -3.06 -19.81 16.17
N ASP A 8 -2.93 -19.79 17.48
CA ASP A 8 -2.94 -18.56 18.26
C ASP A 8 -1.54 -17.97 18.27
N PHE A 9 -1.43 -16.63 18.19
CA PHE A 9 -0.18 -15.93 18.39
C PHE A 9 0.32 -16.12 19.83
N SER A 10 1.62 -16.31 19.98
CA SER A 10 2.25 -16.22 21.31
C SER A 10 2.29 -14.76 21.76
N GLY A 11 2.03 -14.53 23.04
CA GLY A 11 2.03 -13.18 23.60
C GLY A 11 0.65 -12.69 24.04
N SER A 12 0.48 -11.39 24.14
CA SER A 12 -0.73 -10.74 24.65
C SER A 12 -1.63 -10.14 23.57
N ALA A 13 -1.27 -10.26 22.30
CA ALA A 13 -2.06 -9.73 21.20
C ALA A 13 -3.40 -10.44 21.09
N SER A 14 -4.45 -9.69 20.85
CA SER A 14 -5.79 -10.19 20.60
C SER A 14 -6.23 -10.03 19.15
N ASP A 15 -5.46 -9.32 18.33
CA ASP A 15 -5.81 -8.97 16.95
C ASP A 15 -4.57 -8.66 16.09
N SER A 16 -4.78 -8.61 14.76
CA SER A 16 -3.78 -8.21 13.78
C SER A 16 -4.43 -7.56 12.57
N GLY A 17 -4.05 -6.31 12.29
CA GLY A 17 -4.31 -5.64 11.01
C GLY A 17 -3.25 -5.90 9.93
N SER A 18 -2.19 -6.64 10.27
CA SER A 18 -1.07 -6.94 9.39
C SER A 18 -1.43 -8.01 8.36
N SER A 19 -1.09 -7.75 7.09
CA SER A 19 -1.12 -8.80 6.06
C SER A 19 0.09 -9.72 6.23
N ALA A 20 -0.13 -11.04 6.14
CA ALA A 20 0.96 -11.99 6.24
C ALA A 20 1.82 -12.02 4.97
N TRP A 21 3.13 -12.20 5.13
CA TRP A 21 4.07 -12.51 4.05
C TRP A 21 4.49 -13.98 4.11
N TYR A 22 4.35 -14.71 2.99
CA TYR A 22 4.72 -16.11 2.88
C TYR A 22 5.87 -16.33 1.91
N ASP A 23 6.91 -17.00 2.35
CA ASP A 23 8.07 -17.42 1.56
C ASP A 23 7.94 -18.88 1.14
N TYR A 24 7.64 -19.11 -0.13
CA TYR A 24 7.44 -20.46 -0.69
C TYR A 24 8.65 -21.38 -0.56
N PRO A 25 9.90 -20.93 -0.83
CA PRO A 25 11.08 -21.80 -0.73
C PRO A 25 11.34 -22.33 0.67
N SER A 26 11.08 -21.54 1.71
CA SER A 26 11.33 -21.94 3.10
C SER A 26 10.09 -22.44 3.83
N ASP A 27 8.90 -22.38 3.21
CA ASP A 27 7.62 -22.67 3.85
C ASP A 27 7.43 -21.91 5.16
N THR A 28 7.78 -20.61 5.15
CA THR A 28 7.81 -19.74 6.31
C THR A 28 6.91 -18.53 6.07
N LEU A 29 6.19 -18.11 7.11
CA LEU A 29 5.31 -16.97 7.10
C LEU A 29 5.68 -16.00 8.21
N TRP A 30 5.62 -14.70 7.90
CA TRP A 30 5.76 -13.63 8.88
C TRP A 30 4.47 -12.80 8.92
N VAL A 31 4.10 -12.35 10.12
CA VAL A 31 2.94 -11.48 10.33
C VAL A 31 3.16 -10.62 11.57
N GLY A 32 2.76 -9.36 11.51
CA GLY A 32 2.74 -8.45 12.66
C GLY A 32 1.48 -8.61 13.49
N ASP A 33 1.51 -8.13 14.72
CA ASP A 33 0.33 -8.02 15.57
C ASP A 33 0.07 -6.59 16.04
N ASP A 34 -1.07 -6.37 16.70
CA ASP A 34 -1.46 -5.06 17.21
C ASP A 34 -0.74 -4.65 18.49
N SER A 35 0.03 -5.56 19.11
CA SER A 35 0.89 -5.27 20.26
C SER A 35 2.33 -4.92 19.87
N GLY A 36 2.66 -4.99 18.58
CA GLY A 36 3.98 -4.65 18.05
C GLY A 36 4.97 -5.81 18.03
N LEU A 37 4.48 -7.05 18.04
CA LEU A 37 5.30 -8.24 17.82
C LEU A 37 5.25 -8.67 16.36
N LEU A 38 6.41 -9.03 15.82
CA LEU A 38 6.55 -9.69 14.53
C LEU A 38 6.76 -11.17 14.76
N HIS A 39 5.81 -11.98 14.26
CA HIS A 39 5.79 -13.43 14.43
C HIS A 39 6.35 -14.14 13.21
N GLU A 40 6.97 -15.30 13.43
CA GLU A 40 7.42 -16.22 12.39
C GLU A 40 6.77 -17.59 12.57
N PHE A 41 6.24 -18.16 11.48
CA PHE A 41 5.66 -19.51 11.46
C PHE A 41 6.37 -20.35 10.40
N THR A 42 6.65 -21.60 10.71
CA THR A 42 7.26 -22.56 9.78
C THR A 42 6.35 -23.75 9.54
N GLY A 43 6.57 -24.49 8.43
CA GLY A 43 5.77 -25.66 8.07
C GLY A 43 4.33 -25.33 7.71
N VAL A 44 4.10 -24.15 7.11
CA VAL A 44 2.76 -23.56 6.93
C VAL A 44 1.91 -24.38 5.97
N PHE A 45 2.46 -24.84 4.86
CA PHE A 45 1.75 -25.64 3.86
C PHE A 45 2.34 -27.02 3.64
N ALA A 46 3.64 -27.23 3.90
CA ALA A 46 4.31 -28.49 3.66
C ALA A 46 4.56 -29.32 4.92
N GLY A 47 4.07 -28.89 6.07
CA GLY A 47 4.30 -29.55 7.36
C GLY A 47 3.15 -29.41 8.34
N SER A 48 3.50 -29.31 9.61
CA SER A 48 2.60 -28.90 10.68
C SER A 48 2.95 -27.47 11.07
N PRO A 49 2.08 -26.51 10.85
CA PRO A 49 2.35 -25.12 11.15
C PRO A 49 2.70 -24.94 12.63
N VAL A 50 3.79 -24.24 12.90
CA VAL A 50 4.23 -23.94 14.27
C VAL A 50 4.85 -22.55 14.33
N GLU A 51 4.54 -21.81 15.39
CA GLU A 51 5.19 -20.54 15.66
C GLU A 51 6.61 -20.76 16.17
N VAL A 52 7.57 -20.00 15.64
CA VAL A 52 8.94 -19.98 16.13
C VAL A 52 9.01 -19.15 17.39
N THR A 53 9.40 -19.76 18.51
CA THR A 53 9.52 -19.10 19.83
C THR A 53 10.94 -19.17 20.39
N THR A 54 11.94 -19.30 19.51
CA THR A 54 13.36 -19.39 19.86
C THR A 54 14.18 -18.34 19.11
N GLY A 55 15.39 -18.09 19.54
CA GLY A 55 16.20 -16.98 19.03
C GLY A 55 15.62 -15.65 19.50
N GLY A 56 15.34 -14.74 18.59
CA GLY A 56 14.68 -13.46 18.87
C GLY A 56 13.20 -13.44 18.45
N TRP A 57 12.59 -14.59 18.16
CA TRP A 57 11.19 -14.69 17.75
C TRP A 57 10.25 -15.03 18.92
N PRO A 58 9.01 -14.48 18.97
CA PRO A 58 8.57 -13.34 18.16
C PRO A 58 9.41 -12.10 18.49
N ALA A 59 9.68 -11.29 17.45
CA ALA A 59 10.52 -10.11 17.62
C ALA A 59 9.69 -8.91 18.11
N THR A 60 10.13 -8.28 19.20
CA THR A 60 9.51 -7.03 19.66
C THR A 60 9.97 -5.87 18.76
N VAL A 61 9.07 -5.32 17.95
CA VAL A 61 9.34 -4.21 17.03
C VAL A 61 9.09 -2.87 17.71
N SER A 62 7.87 -2.69 18.21
CA SER A 62 7.46 -1.46 18.91
C SER A 62 6.39 -1.79 19.96
N ALA A 63 5.73 -0.79 20.51
CA ALA A 63 4.54 -0.99 21.37
C ALA A 63 3.25 -0.64 20.61
N SER A 64 3.25 -0.76 19.28
CA SER A 64 2.21 -0.28 18.39
C SER A 64 1.90 -1.31 17.31
N PRO A 65 0.71 -1.31 16.73
CA PRO A 65 0.36 -2.21 15.64
C PRO A 65 1.38 -2.15 14.49
N LEU A 66 1.56 -3.28 13.81
CA LEU A 66 2.51 -3.42 12.72
C LEU A 66 1.80 -3.50 11.37
N SER A 67 2.39 -2.89 10.35
CA SER A 67 2.01 -3.12 8.95
C SER A 67 2.30 -4.56 8.51
N GLY A 68 1.89 -4.93 7.30
CA GLY A 68 2.33 -6.20 6.72
C GLY A 68 3.85 -6.21 6.54
N PRO A 69 4.55 -7.30 6.91
CA PRO A 69 5.98 -7.44 6.63
C PRO A 69 6.24 -7.79 5.16
N VAL A 70 7.48 -7.60 4.72
CA VAL A 70 8.02 -8.13 3.46
C VAL A 70 9.41 -8.68 3.70
N ARG A 71 9.71 -9.86 3.14
CA ARG A 71 11.04 -10.49 3.25
C ARG A 71 11.84 -10.31 1.97
N ASP A 72 13.10 -9.89 2.12
CA ASP A 72 14.09 -9.94 1.05
C ASP A 72 14.90 -11.23 1.14
N PRO A 73 14.74 -12.16 0.18
CA PRO A 73 15.49 -13.40 0.18
C PRO A 73 16.99 -13.22 -0.12
N VAL A 74 17.41 -12.08 -0.69
CA VAL A 74 18.81 -11.79 -1.00
C VAL A 74 19.57 -11.39 0.26
N THR A 75 19.04 -10.47 1.04
CA THR A 75 19.68 -10.03 2.30
C THR A 75 19.31 -10.91 3.49
N GLY A 76 18.24 -11.69 3.40
CA GLY A 76 17.67 -12.43 4.53
C GLY A 76 17.00 -11.54 5.56
N ASN A 77 16.61 -10.34 5.17
CA ASN A 77 15.94 -9.38 6.06
C ASN A 77 14.42 -9.42 5.90
N VAL A 78 13.72 -9.22 7.01
CA VAL A 78 12.27 -8.93 7.04
C VAL A 78 12.09 -7.46 7.40
N PHE A 79 11.32 -6.75 6.59
CA PHE A 79 11.01 -5.33 6.78
C PHE A 79 9.57 -5.17 7.20
N VAL A 80 9.32 -4.28 8.16
CA VAL A 80 7.97 -4.00 8.68
C VAL A 80 7.90 -2.55 9.17
N GLY A 81 6.76 -1.90 8.96
CA GLY A 81 6.45 -0.59 9.51
C GLY A 81 5.63 -0.71 10.79
N ASP A 82 5.70 0.29 11.66
CA ASP A 82 4.74 0.46 12.73
C ASP A 82 3.80 1.64 12.46
N TYR A 83 2.57 1.51 12.96
CA TYR A 83 1.65 2.63 12.96
C TYR A 83 1.06 2.80 14.36
N ASN A 84 1.23 3.98 14.92
CA ASN A 84 0.85 4.22 16.29
C ASN A 84 -0.43 5.03 16.38
N LEU A 85 -1.50 4.38 16.83
CA LEU A 85 -2.76 5.05 17.15
C LEU A 85 -2.74 5.71 18.53
N THR A 86 -1.68 5.49 19.32
CA THR A 86 -1.45 6.10 20.63
C THR A 86 -0.09 6.79 20.64
N SER A 87 0.05 7.86 21.40
CA SER A 87 1.31 8.61 21.51
C SER A 87 2.45 7.75 22.05
N ASP A 88 3.48 7.51 21.24
CA ASP A 88 4.73 6.88 21.66
C ASP A 88 5.75 7.94 22.04
N SER A 89 6.47 7.72 23.16
CA SER A 89 7.55 8.62 23.62
C SER A 89 8.75 8.68 22.67
N ALA A 90 8.87 7.73 21.74
CA ALA A 90 9.90 7.74 20.70
C ALA A 90 9.57 8.68 19.53
N CYS A 91 8.32 9.12 19.41
CA CYS A 91 7.86 10.01 18.34
C CYS A 91 8.25 11.46 18.64
N THR A 92 8.80 12.13 17.64
CA THR A 92 8.95 13.59 17.66
C THR A 92 7.69 14.20 17.07
N PRO A 93 6.89 14.96 17.84
CA PRO A 93 5.67 15.55 17.31
C PRO A 93 5.98 16.60 16.25
N SER A 94 5.16 16.67 15.21
CA SER A 94 5.23 17.71 14.16
C SER A 94 4.80 19.10 14.67
N SER A 95 4.12 19.17 15.81
CA SER A 95 3.74 20.44 16.46
C SER A 95 3.80 20.32 17.99
N SER A 96 3.98 21.46 18.67
CA SER A 96 4.29 21.56 20.11
C SER A 96 3.17 21.17 21.08
N THR A 97 2.03 20.66 20.62
CA THR A 97 0.84 20.54 21.46
C THR A 97 0.24 19.13 21.57
N SER A 98 0.69 18.16 20.78
CA SER A 98 0.17 16.79 20.87
C SER A 98 1.23 15.80 20.40
N ILE A 99 1.42 14.72 21.16
CA ILE A 99 2.17 13.57 20.68
C ILE A 99 1.27 12.91 19.61
N ALA A 100 1.65 13.07 18.36
CA ALA A 100 0.95 12.45 17.24
C ALA A 100 1.45 11.02 17.03
N PRO A 101 0.64 10.11 16.51
CA PRO A 101 1.12 8.84 15.98
C PRO A 101 2.29 9.05 15.04
N CYS A 102 3.21 8.12 14.99
CA CYS A 102 4.36 8.19 14.10
C CYS A 102 4.69 6.82 13.52
N GLY A 103 5.58 6.75 12.53
CA GLY A 103 5.97 5.50 11.91
C GLY A 103 7.47 5.43 11.61
N PHE A 104 8.01 4.24 11.84
CA PHE A 104 9.38 3.85 11.50
C PHE A 104 9.36 2.58 10.66
N LEU A 105 10.35 2.44 9.80
CA LEU A 105 10.63 1.18 9.13
C LEU A 105 11.72 0.42 9.89
N TYR A 106 11.47 -0.87 10.10
CA TYR A 106 12.41 -1.76 10.79
C TYR A 106 12.90 -2.85 9.85
N SER A 107 14.13 -3.30 10.08
CA SER A 107 14.76 -4.43 9.39
C SER A 107 15.19 -5.45 10.41
N TYR A 108 14.69 -6.68 10.29
CA TYR A 108 15.03 -7.81 11.16
C TYR A 108 15.70 -8.93 10.38
N ASN A 109 16.64 -9.61 10.97
CA ASN A 109 17.21 -10.83 10.40
C ASN A 109 16.20 -11.97 10.49
N SER A 110 15.79 -12.52 9.34
CA SER A 110 14.76 -13.57 9.29
C SER A 110 15.12 -14.86 10.01
N SER A 111 16.42 -15.18 10.13
CA SER A 111 16.85 -16.42 10.78
C SER A 111 17.01 -16.29 12.30
N THR A 112 17.21 -15.09 12.81
CA THR A 112 17.54 -14.88 14.22
C THR A 112 16.56 -14.00 14.98
N GLY A 113 15.65 -13.31 14.30
CA GLY A 113 14.76 -12.30 14.91
C GLY A 113 15.50 -11.06 15.46
N ALA A 114 16.78 -10.91 15.14
CA ALA A 114 17.55 -9.77 15.62
C ALA A 114 17.27 -8.51 14.80
N LEU A 115 17.11 -7.36 15.47
CA LEU A 115 17.00 -6.06 14.82
C LEU A 115 18.32 -5.72 14.11
N ASN A 116 18.26 -5.48 12.80
CA ASN A 116 19.39 -5.01 12.00
C ASN A 116 19.43 -3.48 11.92
N ALA A 117 18.28 -2.86 11.67
CA ALA A 117 18.18 -1.41 11.54
C ALA A 117 16.78 -0.91 11.86
N LYS A 118 16.70 0.34 12.34
CA LYS A 118 15.49 1.14 12.44
C LYS A 118 15.73 2.44 11.68
N SER A 119 14.83 2.82 10.76
CA SER A 119 14.93 4.07 10.00
C SER A 119 14.92 5.30 10.92
N ALA A 120 15.16 6.49 10.37
CA ALA A 120 14.65 7.72 10.96
C ALA A 120 13.11 7.64 11.07
N GLN A 121 12.50 8.53 11.84
CA GLN A 121 11.05 8.70 11.80
C GLN A 121 10.66 9.15 10.39
N LEU A 122 9.79 8.35 9.73
CA LEU A 122 9.34 8.63 8.36
C LEU A 122 7.95 9.26 8.36
N ASP A 123 7.07 8.79 9.26
CA ASP A 123 5.73 9.36 9.43
C ASP A 123 5.62 10.10 10.75
N TYR A 124 4.91 11.24 10.75
CA TYR A 124 4.77 12.15 11.90
C TYR A 124 3.33 12.30 12.40
N ASN A 125 2.36 11.55 11.85
CA ASN A 125 0.97 11.73 12.26
C ASN A 125 0.08 10.47 12.13
N PHE A 126 0.39 9.55 11.23
CA PHE A 126 -0.49 8.42 10.90
C PHE A 126 0.18 7.06 11.08
N GLY A 127 1.50 7.01 10.94
CA GLY A 127 2.27 5.78 10.92
C GLY A 127 2.34 5.11 9.54
N ILE A 128 3.09 4.02 9.48
CA ILE A 128 3.29 3.22 8.26
C ILE A 128 2.31 2.07 8.27
N VAL A 129 1.13 2.27 7.67
CA VAL A 129 0.02 1.30 7.68
C VAL A 129 0.10 0.29 6.53
N SER A 130 0.75 0.68 5.42
CA SER A 130 0.90 -0.18 4.24
C SER A 130 2.17 -1.01 4.34
N PRO A 131 2.14 -2.30 3.91
CA PRO A 131 3.37 -3.05 3.75
C PRO A 131 4.37 -2.30 2.87
N PRO A 132 5.68 -2.36 3.15
CA PRO A 132 6.69 -1.87 2.22
C PRO A 132 6.62 -2.63 0.89
N VAL A 133 6.90 -1.96 -0.23
CA VAL A 133 7.13 -2.64 -1.51
C VAL A 133 8.61 -2.86 -1.69
N LEU A 134 8.99 -4.09 -2.01
CA LEU A 134 10.37 -4.52 -2.22
C LEU A 134 10.64 -4.73 -3.71
N ASP A 135 11.61 -4.01 -4.26
CA ASP A 135 12.31 -4.42 -5.46
C ASP A 135 13.61 -5.14 -5.06
N GLN A 136 13.55 -6.47 -5.06
CA GLN A 136 14.67 -7.31 -4.70
C GLN A 136 15.87 -7.16 -5.66
N THR A 137 15.61 -6.97 -6.95
CA THR A 137 16.64 -6.90 -7.98
C THR A 137 17.39 -5.57 -7.95
N ALA A 138 16.66 -4.48 -7.73
CA ALA A 138 17.23 -3.15 -7.57
C ALA A 138 17.69 -2.86 -6.13
N ALA A 139 17.46 -3.79 -5.19
CA ALA A 139 17.75 -3.67 -3.76
C ALA A 139 17.13 -2.41 -3.12
N GLN A 140 15.87 -2.14 -3.44
CA GLN A 140 15.12 -0.98 -2.96
C GLN A 140 13.85 -1.37 -2.22
N LEU A 141 13.51 -0.54 -1.25
CA LEU A 141 12.26 -0.55 -0.51
C LEU A 141 11.53 0.76 -0.75
N TYR A 142 10.22 0.69 -0.91
CA TYR A 142 9.36 1.85 -1.03
C TYR A 142 8.34 1.82 0.10
N VAL A 143 8.19 2.94 0.80
CA VAL A 143 7.35 3.08 2.01
C VAL A 143 6.46 4.30 1.84
N ALA A 144 5.16 4.10 2.02
CA ALA A 144 4.19 5.19 1.97
C ALA A 144 3.90 5.73 3.38
N VAL A 145 3.86 7.04 3.51
CA VAL A 145 3.57 7.75 4.76
C VAL A 145 2.53 8.84 4.55
N GLY A 146 1.64 9.02 5.52
CA GLY A 146 0.59 10.02 5.47
C GLY A 146 1.06 11.43 5.83
N SER A 147 2.21 11.57 6.50
CA SER A 147 2.73 12.86 6.96
C SER A 147 4.25 12.83 7.12
N ASP A 148 4.97 13.62 6.32
CA ASP A 148 6.43 13.81 6.43
C ASP A 148 6.85 14.70 7.63
N GLY A 149 5.89 15.34 8.31
CA GLY A 149 6.14 16.21 9.44
C GLY A 149 6.76 17.57 9.10
N GLU A 150 7.04 17.84 7.83
CA GLU A 150 7.63 19.12 7.42
C GLU A 150 6.61 20.25 7.51
N THR A 151 6.96 21.32 8.25
CA THR A 151 6.13 22.52 8.42
C THR A 151 6.99 23.78 8.28
N GLY A 152 6.36 24.94 8.15
CA GLY A 152 7.05 26.21 8.02
C GLY A 152 7.82 26.35 6.70
N ALA A 153 9.07 26.76 6.77
CA ALA A 153 9.91 27.02 5.58
C ALA A 153 10.32 25.75 4.82
N SER A 154 10.26 24.59 5.48
CA SER A 154 10.58 23.29 4.85
C SER A 154 9.36 22.65 4.18
N ALA A 155 8.15 23.09 4.51
CA ALA A 155 6.92 22.50 4.03
C ALA A 155 6.76 22.66 2.50
N LYS A 156 6.57 21.54 1.82
CA LYS A 156 6.39 21.47 0.35
C LYS A 156 4.91 21.55 -0.05
N CYS A 157 4.00 21.22 0.86
CA CYS A 157 2.55 21.10 0.60
C CYS A 157 1.72 22.26 1.16
N GLY A 158 2.34 23.26 1.76
CA GLY A 158 1.71 24.44 2.35
C GLY A 158 2.38 24.80 3.68
N THR A 159 2.34 26.07 4.08
CA THR A 159 3.15 26.61 5.19
C THR A 159 2.99 25.83 6.51
N ASP A 160 1.80 25.27 6.76
CA ASP A 160 1.48 24.56 8.00
C ASP A 160 0.91 23.15 7.71
N THR A 161 1.15 22.61 6.51
CA THR A 161 0.59 21.33 6.09
C THR A 161 1.71 20.39 5.68
N PRO A 162 2.02 19.35 6.47
CA PRO A 162 2.94 18.30 6.08
C PRO A 162 2.45 17.60 4.79
N CYS A 163 3.36 16.97 4.09
CA CYS A 163 3.02 16.19 2.89
C CYS A 163 2.79 14.71 3.22
N ALA A 164 1.88 14.08 2.49
CA ALA A 164 1.96 12.65 2.26
C ALA A 164 3.14 12.37 1.31
N ALA A 165 3.86 11.28 1.54
CA ALA A 165 5.09 11.01 0.80
C ALA A 165 5.33 9.50 0.59
N VAL A 166 6.14 9.20 -0.42
CA VAL A 166 6.77 7.90 -0.60
C VAL A 166 8.26 8.05 -0.32
N PHE A 167 8.81 7.15 0.46
CA PHE A 167 10.24 7.06 0.74
C PHE A 167 10.86 5.87 0.03
N GLN A 168 12.00 6.08 -0.63
CA GLN A 168 12.84 5.03 -1.19
C GLN A 168 14.05 4.81 -0.28
N LEU A 169 14.24 3.57 0.20
CA LEU A 169 15.38 3.16 1.03
C LEU A 169 16.08 1.95 0.39
N SER A 170 17.38 1.79 0.61
CA SER A 170 18.06 0.55 0.27
C SER A 170 17.60 -0.59 1.17
N THR A 171 17.58 -1.84 0.66
CA THR A 171 17.35 -3.06 1.49
C THR A 171 18.44 -3.28 2.56
N SER A 172 19.54 -2.55 2.46
CA SER A 172 20.65 -2.53 3.43
C SER A 172 20.74 -1.18 4.18
N PHE A 173 19.64 -0.46 4.33
CA PHE A 173 19.65 0.80 5.08
C PHE A 173 20.19 0.63 6.51
N THR A 174 20.80 1.65 7.03
CA THR A 174 21.34 1.69 8.39
C THR A 174 20.41 2.47 9.33
N SER A 175 20.53 2.23 10.62
CA SER A 175 19.73 2.94 11.62
C SER A 175 19.86 4.46 11.48
N GLY A 176 18.71 5.14 11.51
CA GLY A 176 18.62 6.59 11.32
C GLY A 176 18.54 7.06 9.85
N SER A 177 18.53 6.13 8.87
CA SER A 177 18.34 6.50 7.45
C SER A 177 16.91 6.97 7.19
N SER A 178 16.74 8.08 6.46
CA SER A 178 15.45 8.58 5.97
C SER A 178 15.18 8.22 4.49
N GLY A 179 16.21 7.86 3.73
CA GLY A 179 16.08 7.58 2.29
C GLY A 179 15.82 8.82 1.44
N THR A 180 15.31 8.60 0.23
CA THR A 180 14.86 9.64 -0.70
C THR A 180 13.35 9.79 -0.57
N GLU A 181 12.87 11.01 -0.44
CA GLU A 181 11.45 11.35 -0.30
C GLU A 181 10.89 11.92 -1.60
N ALA A 182 9.70 11.44 -1.99
CA ALA A 182 8.84 12.04 -3.01
C ALA A 182 7.49 12.42 -2.41
N THR A 183 7.16 13.71 -2.40
CA THR A 183 5.88 14.18 -1.88
C THR A 183 4.74 13.95 -2.86
N VAL A 184 3.57 13.54 -2.35
CA VAL A 184 2.37 13.22 -3.13
C VAL A 184 1.15 14.00 -2.64
N GLY A 185 1.39 15.27 -2.38
CA GLY A 185 0.39 16.25 -1.93
C GLY A 185 0.24 16.33 -0.42
N PRO A 186 -0.70 17.17 0.07
CA PRO A 186 -0.91 17.39 1.50
C PRO A 186 -1.28 16.11 2.25
N GLY A 187 -0.70 15.93 3.44
CA GLY A 187 -0.95 14.80 4.33
C GLY A 187 -2.18 15.01 5.17
N TYR A 188 -3.28 14.39 4.80
CA TYR A 188 -4.55 14.46 5.52
C TYR A 188 -5.01 13.12 6.09
N ASP A 189 -4.40 12.01 5.67
CA ASP A 189 -4.81 10.65 6.04
C ASP A 189 -3.67 9.67 5.80
N PHE A 190 -3.90 8.40 6.15
CA PHE A 190 -3.02 7.29 5.77
C PHE A 190 -2.74 7.31 4.27
N LEU A 191 -1.52 6.96 3.90
CA LEU A 191 -1.14 6.71 2.53
C LEU A 191 -0.90 5.22 2.33
N LEU A 192 -1.58 4.60 1.35
CA LEU A 192 -1.27 3.25 0.94
C LEU A 192 -0.21 3.28 -0.17
N ILE A 193 0.67 2.29 -0.16
CA ILE A 193 1.69 2.16 -1.20
C ILE A 193 1.03 1.91 -2.56
N GLY A 194 1.63 2.48 -3.60
CA GLY A 194 1.19 2.33 -4.97
C GLY A 194 1.77 1.12 -5.68
N THR A 195 1.77 1.18 -7.00
CA THR A 195 2.35 0.19 -7.90
C THR A 195 3.25 0.85 -8.94
N PHE A 196 4.13 0.08 -9.57
CA PHE A 196 4.94 0.54 -10.70
C PHE A 196 4.21 0.31 -12.02
N ASP A 197 4.63 1.00 -13.07
CA ASP A 197 4.17 0.78 -14.44
C ASP A 197 4.95 -0.34 -15.15
N ASN A 198 4.45 -0.73 -16.32
CA ASN A 198 5.11 -1.74 -17.14
C ASN A 198 6.50 -1.31 -17.62
N GLU A 199 6.76 -0.01 -17.79
CA GLU A 199 8.09 0.50 -18.13
C GLU A 199 9.11 0.14 -17.05
N TYR A 200 8.74 0.28 -15.78
CA TYR A 200 9.57 -0.12 -14.65
C TYR A 200 9.84 -1.63 -14.64
N PHE A 201 8.79 -2.45 -14.77
CA PHE A 201 8.90 -3.90 -14.72
C PHE A 201 9.67 -4.51 -15.89
N THR A 202 9.64 -3.86 -17.05
CA THR A 202 10.33 -4.32 -18.28
C THR A 202 11.61 -3.55 -18.58
N SER A 203 12.09 -2.78 -17.62
CA SER A 203 13.31 -2.00 -17.76
C SER A 203 14.48 -2.89 -18.19
N ALA A 204 15.24 -2.46 -19.20
CA ALA A 204 16.35 -3.22 -19.78
C ALA A 204 17.45 -3.56 -18.76
N ASN A 205 17.56 -2.79 -17.69
CA ASN A 205 18.44 -3.06 -16.56
C ASN A 205 17.60 -3.18 -15.27
N ALA A 206 17.23 -4.40 -14.90
CA ALA A 206 16.39 -4.65 -13.74
C ALA A 206 17.04 -4.24 -12.40
N SER A 207 18.37 -4.15 -12.31
CA SER A 207 19.06 -3.64 -11.11
C SER A 207 19.17 -2.11 -11.08
N SER A 208 18.76 -1.44 -12.15
CA SER A 208 18.75 0.01 -12.27
C SER A 208 17.53 0.44 -13.11
N PRO A 209 16.29 0.13 -12.63
CA PRO A 209 15.08 0.32 -13.41
C PRO A 209 14.77 1.78 -13.66
N THR A 210 14.03 2.01 -14.76
CA THR A 210 13.46 3.31 -15.13
C THR A 210 11.98 3.10 -15.41
N GLY A 211 11.13 4.01 -14.97
CA GLY A 211 9.69 3.98 -15.10
C GLY A 211 9.03 4.87 -14.05
N HIS A 212 7.84 4.52 -13.62
CA HIS A 212 7.08 5.33 -12.68
C HIS A 212 6.42 4.49 -11.60
N MET A 213 6.25 5.09 -10.43
CA MET A 213 5.33 4.61 -9.39
C MET A 213 4.06 5.47 -9.40
N TYR A 214 2.92 4.81 -9.30
CA TYR A 214 1.61 5.46 -9.19
C TYR A 214 1.05 5.24 -7.79
N VAL A 215 0.64 6.33 -7.14
CA VAL A 215 0.12 6.32 -5.77
C VAL A 215 -1.03 7.31 -5.64
N VAL A 216 -1.99 7.05 -4.76
CA VAL A 216 -3.11 7.96 -4.52
C VAL A 216 -2.81 8.81 -3.29
N GLY A 217 -2.45 10.08 -3.52
CA GLY A 217 -2.31 11.10 -2.49
C GLY A 217 -3.46 12.11 -2.52
N ASN A 218 -3.21 13.33 -2.08
CA ASN A 218 -4.25 14.37 -1.98
C ASN A 218 -3.80 15.68 -2.66
N THR A 219 -4.74 16.40 -3.27
CA THR A 219 -4.55 17.81 -3.68
C THR A 219 -5.28 18.80 -2.77
N GLY A 220 -5.97 18.28 -1.76
CA GLY A 220 -6.72 19.03 -0.77
C GLY A 220 -7.50 18.08 0.14
N PRO A 221 -8.10 18.56 1.21
CA PRO A 221 -8.73 17.72 2.24
C PRO A 221 -9.89 16.86 1.74
N ALA A 222 -10.36 17.10 0.53
CA ALA A 222 -11.49 16.36 -0.07
C ALA A 222 -11.13 15.73 -1.44
N ASN A 223 -9.89 15.79 -1.88
CA ASN A 223 -9.54 15.44 -3.25
C ASN A 223 -8.42 14.39 -3.26
N ASN A 224 -8.79 13.12 -3.30
CA ASN A 224 -7.83 12.06 -3.57
C ASN A 224 -7.40 12.13 -5.03
N THR A 225 -6.10 12.14 -5.26
CA THR A 225 -5.51 12.41 -6.56
C THR A 225 -4.50 11.31 -6.88
N LEU A 226 -4.52 10.81 -8.10
CA LEU A 226 -3.50 9.91 -8.60
C LEU A 226 -2.21 10.70 -8.86
N TYR A 227 -1.13 10.30 -8.22
CA TYR A 227 0.20 10.87 -8.44
C TYR A 227 1.10 9.90 -9.17
N GLN A 228 1.99 10.45 -9.98
CA GLN A 228 3.07 9.74 -10.66
C GLN A 228 4.41 10.22 -10.10
N VAL A 229 5.23 9.30 -9.65
CA VAL A 229 6.60 9.52 -9.18
C VAL A 229 7.55 8.86 -10.15
N SER A 230 8.42 9.64 -10.81
CA SER A 230 9.38 9.11 -11.78
C SER A 230 10.54 8.41 -11.06
N ILE A 231 11.01 7.32 -11.66
CA ILE A 231 12.20 6.58 -11.23
C ILE A 231 13.13 6.50 -12.45
N THR A 232 14.36 6.96 -12.32
CA THR A 232 15.34 6.94 -13.40
C THR A 232 16.62 6.29 -12.92
N ALA A 233 17.00 5.20 -13.57
CA ALA A 233 18.21 4.44 -13.22
C ALA A 233 18.27 4.12 -11.71
N ASN A 234 17.18 3.58 -11.17
CA ASN A 234 17.00 3.23 -9.76
C ASN A 234 16.88 4.43 -8.78
N ALA A 235 16.92 5.66 -9.25
CA ALA A 235 16.78 6.84 -8.40
C ALA A 235 15.35 7.40 -8.48
N MET A 236 14.64 7.41 -7.38
CA MET A 236 13.31 8.02 -7.29
C MET A 236 13.43 9.55 -7.30
N SER A 237 12.55 10.20 -8.07
CA SER A 237 12.42 11.67 -8.07
C SER A 237 11.94 12.15 -6.69
N THR A 238 12.41 13.31 -6.28
CA THR A 238 11.93 13.99 -5.05
C THR A 238 10.62 14.75 -5.26
N THR A 239 10.14 14.81 -6.50
CA THR A 239 8.90 15.47 -6.88
C THR A 239 7.99 14.49 -7.62
N SER A 240 6.69 14.70 -7.51
CA SER A 240 5.67 13.95 -8.23
C SER A 240 4.89 14.81 -9.21
N THR A 241 4.20 14.17 -10.14
CA THR A 241 3.24 14.80 -11.04
C THR A 241 1.83 14.48 -10.58
N ALA A 242 1.03 15.49 -10.30
CA ALA A 242 -0.37 15.31 -9.99
C ALA A 242 -1.16 14.97 -11.27
N GLY A 243 -1.89 13.88 -11.21
CA GLY A 243 -2.82 13.42 -12.23
C GLY A 243 -4.28 13.80 -11.92
N PRO A 244 -5.25 12.96 -12.35
CA PRO A 244 -6.65 13.22 -12.12
C PRO A 244 -7.05 13.07 -10.64
N VAL A 245 -8.06 13.83 -10.22
CA VAL A 245 -8.77 13.55 -8.97
C VAL A 245 -9.57 12.27 -9.16
N VAL A 246 -9.29 11.27 -8.34
CA VAL A 246 -9.86 9.92 -8.46
C VAL A 246 -10.99 9.64 -7.46
N ALA A 247 -11.07 10.45 -6.41
CA ALA A 247 -12.18 10.40 -5.45
C ALA A 247 -12.37 11.76 -4.79
N LEU A 248 -13.62 12.13 -4.57
CA LEU A 248 -14.01 13.31 -3.79
C LEU A 248 -14.57 12.84 -2.44
N ASN A 249 -14.04 13.35 -1.34
CA ASN A 249 -14.61 13.09 -0.02
C ASN A 249 -15.91 13.89 0.16
N TYR A 250 -16.99 13.18 0.43
CA TYR A 250 -18.27 13.82 0.70
C TYR A 250 -18.44 14.15 2.18
N THR A 251 -18.87 15.37 2.46
CA THR A 251 -19.29 15.97 3.74
C THR A 251 -19.17 15.08 4.99
N GLY A 252 -18.14 15.32 5.83
CA GLY A 252 -18.07 14.74 7.16
C GLY A 252 -16.68 14.54 7.72
N GLY A 253 -15.64 14.89 7.01
CA GLY A 253 -14.26 14.84 7.54
C GLY A 253 -13.64 13.47 7.65
N TYR A 254 -14.22 12.45 7.02
CA TYR A 254 -13.54 11.17 6.81
C TYR A 254 -12.82 11.24 5.48
N TYR A 255 -11.52 11.21 5.54
CA TYR A 255 -10.66 11.12 4.38
C TYR A 255 -10.83 9.71 3.80
N ALA A 256 -11.12 9.60 2.50
CA ALA A 256 -11.12 8.30 1.86
C ALA A 256 -9.65 7.84 1.80
N ALA A 257 -9.27 6.93 2.68
CA ALA A 257 -7.99 6.27 2.57
C ALA A 257 -7.84 5.78 1.13
N GLY A 258 -6.78 6.22 0.46
CA GLY A 258 -6.48 5.78 -0.89
C GLY A 258 -6.41 4.27 -0.88
N LEU A 259 -7.24 3.62 -1.68
CA LEU A 259 -7.24 2.17 -1.77
C LEU A 259 -6.12 1.71 -2.70
N GLY A 260 -5.82 0.42 -2.66
CA GLY A 260 -4.73 -0.16 -3.41
C GLY A 260 -4.76 0.19 -4.89
N VAL A 261 -3.59 0.42 -5.42
CA VAL A 261 -3.32 0.68 -6.84
C VAL A 261 -2.73 -0.59 -7.43
N THR A 262 -3.26 -1.04 -8.56
CA THR A 262 -2.80 -2.26 -9.23
C THR A 262 -2.49 -1.96 -10.69
N GLU A 263 -1.31 -2.37 -11.16
CA GLU A 263 -0.92 -2.27 -12.57
C GLU A 263 -1.36 -3.52 -13.32
N PHE A 264 -1.64 -3.33 -14.61
CA PHE A 264 -1.95 -4.39 -15.54
C PHE A 264 -1.59 -4.02 -16.97
N PHE A 265 -0.57 -4.68 -17.52
CA PHE A 265 -0.21 -4.53 -18.93
C PHE A 265 -0.92 -5.56 -19.79
N ASN A 266 -1.71 -5.11 -20.77
CA ASN A 266 -2.43 -5.97 -21.69
C ASN A 266 -2.52 -5.38 -23.10
N GLY A 267 -2.27 -6.19 -24.11
CA GLY A 267 -2.44 -5.81 -25.51
C GLY A 267 -1.64 -4.57 -25.96
N GLY A 268 -0.47 -4.33 -25.37
CA GLY A 268 0.34 -3.14 -25.64
C GLY A 268 -0.09 -1.89 -24.88
N THR A 269 -1.06 -2.00 -23.98
CA THR A 269 -1.56 -0.90 -23.14
C THR A 269 -1.26 -1.18 -21.70
N ASP A 270 -0.70 -0.19 -21.02
CA ASP A 270 -0.42 -0.19 -19.60
C ASP A 270 -1.56 0.49 -18.84
N TYR A 271 -2.16 -0.22 -17.90
CA TYR A 271 -3.31 0.24 -17.12
C TYR A 271 -2.98 0.30 -15.64
N ILE A 272 -3.43 1.37 -15.01
CA ILE A 272 -3.48 1.48 -13.55
C ILE A 272 -4.94 1.38 -13.12
N PHE A 273 -5.26 0.42 -12.26
CA PHE A 273 -6.57 0.27 -11.64
C PHE A 273 -6.53 0.75 -10.19
N LEU A 274 -7.57 1.45 -9.82
CA LEU A 274 -7.79 1.97 -8.47
C LEU A 274 -9.12 1.45 -7.95
N SER A 275 -9.16 1.03 -6.69
CA SER A 275 -10.40 0.82 -5.97
C SER A 275 -10.72 2.03 -5.08
N THR A 276 -12.00 2.38 -4.91
CA THR A 276 -12.43 3.46 -4.03
C THR A 276 -13.48 2.98 -3.03
N LEU A 277 -13.51 3.58 -1.84
CA LEU A 277 -14.53 3.31 -0.83
C LEU A 277 -15.83 4.06 -1.13
N ALA A 278 -16.93 3.62 -0.50
CA ALA A 278 -18.28 4.17 -0.71
C ALA A 278 -18.45 5.65 -0.33
N PHE A 279 -17.50 6.20 0.42
CA PHE A 279 -17.52 7.63 0.80
C PHE A 279 -16.90 8.54 -0.25
N SER A 280 -16.43 7.99 -1.35
CA SER A 280 -15.78 8.72 -2.41
C SER A 280 -16.74 8.86 -3.60
N ASP A 281 -16.98 10.10 -3.99
CA ASP A 281 -17.77 10.44 -5.16
C ASP A 281 -16.85 10.58 -6.37
N TYR A 282 -16.81 9.54 -7.22
CA TYR A 282 -16.22 9.66 -8.53
C TYR A 282 -17.34 9.74 -9.58
N LEU A 283 -17.40 10.85 -10.29
CA LEU A 283 -18.47 11.14 -11.27
C LEU A 283 -18.62 10.05 -12.35
N GLY A 284 -17.55 9.28 -12.62
CA GLY A 284 -17.54 8.15 -13.56
C GLY A 284 -18.27 6.89 -13.07
N CYS A 285 -18.61 6.80 -11.77
CA CYS A 285 -19.21 5.60 -11.17
C CYS A 285 -20.70 5.73 -10.89
N GLY A 286 -21.35 6.77 -11.43
CA GLY A 286 -22.78 6.99 -11.24
C GLY A 286 -23.15 7.54 -9.86
N ALA A 287 -22.17 8.03 -9.11
CA ALA A 287 -22.40 8.70 -7.86
C ALA A 287 -23.23 9.96 -8.06
N THR A 288 -24.15 10.21 -7.15
CA THR A 288 -24.90 11.47 -7.07
C THR A 288 -24.53 12.15 -5.75
N PRO A 289 -24.74 13.48 -5.61
CA PRO A 289 -24.44 14.20 -4.38
C PRO A 289 -25.07 13.62 -3.09
N SER A 290 -25.96 12.67 -3.21
CA SER A 290 -26.63 12.01 -2.07
C SER A 290 -26.28 10.54 -1.92
N ILE A 291 -25.54 9.93 -2.86
CA ILE A 291 -25.24 8.49 -2.88
C ILE A 291 -23.76 8.33 -3.28
N ALA A 292 -22.90 8.17 -2.29
CA ALA A 292 -21.53 7.79 -2.52
C ALA A 292 -21.47 6.31 -2.88
N ILE A 293 -21.03 6.00 -4.09
CA ILE A 293 -20.83 4.62 -4.57
C ILE A 293 -19.34 4.46 -4.82
N GLY A 294 -18.70 3.56 -4.08
CA GLY A 294 -17.33 3.18 -4.38
C GLY A 294 -17.24 2.44 -5.72
N CYS A 295 -16.08 2.43 -6.31
CA CYS A 295 -15.88 1.78 -7.61
C CYS A 295 -14.44 1.34 -7.85
N VAL A 296 -14.25 0.60 -8.94
CA VAL A 296 -12.96 0.39 -9.58
C VAL A 296 -12.88 1.31 -10.80
N VAL A 297 -11.76 2.02 -10.93
CA VAL A 297 -11.48 2.96 -12.03
C VAL A 297 -10.17 2.57 -12.70
N GLY A 298 -10.12 2.55 -14.02
CA GLY A 298 -8.93 2.26 -14.81
C GLY A 298 -8.42 3.49 -15.57
N PHE A 299 -7.10 3.65 -15.61
CA PHE A 299 -6.43 4.69 -16.39
C PHE A 299 -5.39 4.05 -17.32
N ASN A 300 -5.30 4.55 -18.56
CA ASN A 300 -4.23 4.19 -19.48
C ASN A 300 -3.00 5.09 -19.20
N VAL A 301 -1.89 4.47 -18.84
CA VAL A 301 -0.63 5.15 -18.52
C VAL A 301 0.50 4.80 -19.50
N THR A 302 0.20 4.15 -20.61
CA THR A 302 1.16 3.71 -21.63
C THR A 302 2.08 4.85 -22.12
N SER A 303 1.60 6.08 -22.12
CA SER A 303 2.42 7.22 -22.53
C SER A 303 3.48 7.63 -21.51
N GLY A 304 3.50 7.03 -20.32
CA GLY A 304 4.36 7.43 -19.21
C GLY A 304 4.06 8.84 -18.67
N THR A 305 2.90 9.42 -18.98
CA THR A 305 2.52 10.76 -18.53
C THR A 305 1.06 10.80 -18.06
N ILE A 306 0.84 11.42 -16.91
CA ILE A 306 -0.50 11.76 -16.42
C ILE A 306 -0.64 13.27 -16.24
N SER A 307 -1.86 13.75 -16.21
CA SER A 307 -2.21 15.15 -15.93
C SER A 307 -3.57 15.20 -15.21
N PRO A 308 -3.95 16.34 -14.61
CA PRO A 308 -5.28 16.51 -14.04
C PRO A 308 -6.44 16.29 -15.04
N LEU A 309 -6.16 16.32 -16.34
CA LEU A 309 -7.12 16.09 -17.42
C LEU A 309 -7.11 14.65 -17.95
N THR A 310 -6.29 13.76 -17.40
CA THR A 310 -6.27 12.35 -17.81
C THR A 310 -7.63 11.71 -17.47
N LEU A 311 -8.30 11.20 -18.49
CA LEU A 311 -9.61 10.58 -18.34
C LEU A 311 -9.47 9.09 -18.03
N PRO A 312 -10.42 8.50 -17.26
CA PRO A 312 -10.46 7.07 -17.06
C PRO A 312 -10.80 6.34 -18.35
N THR A 313 -10.24 5.16 -18.53
CA THR A 313 -10.59 4.25 -19.62
C THR A 313 -11.88 3.49 -19.36
N GLY A 314 -12.25 3.35 -18.09
CA GLY A 314 -13.47 2.70 -17.65
C GLY A 314 -13.64 2.74 -16.14
N SER A 315 -14.86 2.47 -15.70
CA SER A 315 -15.19 2.36 -14.28
C SER A 315 -16.27 1.31 -14.05
N SER A 316 -16.27 0.70 -12.88
CA SER A 316 -17.31 -0.24 -12.44
C SER A 316 -17.73 0.07 -11.01
N PRO A 317 -19.01 0.35 -10.76
CA PRO A 317 -19.50 0.63 -9.42
C PRO A 317 -19.43 -0.63 -8.53
N ALA A 318 -19.16 -0.43 -7.23
CA ALA A 318 -19.15 -1.47 -6.22
C ALA A 318 -19.85 -0.95 -4.95
N ALA A 319 -20.89 -1.62 -4.51
CA ALA A 319 -21.63 -1.22 -3.32
C ALA A 319 -20.72 -1.24 -2.08
N GLY A 320 -20.71 -0.16 -1.32
CA GLY A 320 -19.88 -0.03 -0.13
C GLY A 320 -18.39 0.20 -0.40
N GLY A 321 -17.99 0.26 -1.67
CA GLY A 321 -16.60 0.31 -2.12
C GLY A 321 -16.13 -1.01 -2.73
N ALA A 322 -14.94 -1.00 -3.29
CA ALA A 322 -14.28 -2.19 -3.84
C ALA A 322 -13.11 -2.61 -2.94
N SER A 323 -12.86 -3.90 -2.85
CA SER A 323 -11.64 -4.45 -2.24
C SER A 323 -10.39 -4.13 -3.07
N GLY A 324 -9.22 -4.61 -2.62
CA GLY A 324 -8.04 -4.71 -3.48
C GLY A 324 -8.35 -5.49 -4.76
N ILE A 325 -7.61 -5.18 -5.83
CA ILE A 325 -7.82 -5.73 -7.17
C ILE A 325 -6.82 -6.84 -7.42
N ILE A 326 -7.30 -7.98 -7.88
CA ILE A 326 -6.48 -9.10 -8.35
C ILE A 326 -6.54 -9.11 -9.87
N VAL A 327 -5.38 -9.22 -10.50
CA VAL A 327 -5.26 -9.33 -11.96
C VAL A 327 -5.00 -10.78 -12.36
N ASP A 328 -5.72 -11.26 -13.36
CA ASP A 328 -5.48 -12.54 -14.02
C ASP A 328 -5.26 -12.29 -15.52
N ASN A 329 -4.04 -12.55 -15.95
CA ASN A 329 -3.62 -12.50 -17.35
C ASN A 329 -2.95 -13.81 -17.79
N ALA A 330 -3.25 -14.91 -17.10
CA ALA A 330 -2.62 -16.22 -17.36
C ALA A 330 -2.95 -16.79 -18.76
N GLY A 331 -4.07 -16.36 -19.35
CA GLY A 331 -4.49 -16.77 -20.68
C GLY A 331 -4.19 -15.72 -21.76
N SER A 332 -4.07 -16.18 -23.01
CA SER A 332 -3.83 -15.33 -24.18
C SER A 332 -5.03 -15.22 -25.12
N ALA A 333 -6.13 -15.91 -24.81
CA ALA A 333 -7.35 -15.84 -25.61
C ALA A 333 -8.18 -14.60 -25.28
N ALA A 334 -9.01 -14.17 -26.22
CA ALA A 334 -9.91 -13.04 -26.03
C ALA A 334 -10.84 -13.27 -24.82
N GLY A 335 -10.87 -12.33 -23.87
CA GLY A 335 -11.65 -12.41 -22.65
C GLY A 335 -10.99 -13.18 -21.49
N GLU A 336 -9.74 -13.63 -21.63
CA GLU A 336 -8.99 -14.29 -20.56
C GLU A 336 -8.26 -13.31 -19.64
N SER A 337 -8.08 -12.06 -20.07
CA SER A 337 -7.52 -11.00 -19.21
C SER A 337 -8.61 -10.39 -18.36
N ASN A 338 -8.52 -10.58 -17.05
CA ASN A 338 -9.55 -10.17 -16.11
C ASN A 338 -8.98 -9.47 -14.90
N ILE A 339 -9.80 -8.60 -14.31
CA ILE A 339 -9.61 -8.11 -12.96
C ILE A 339 -10.73 -8.62 -12.07
N TYR A 340 -10.39 -8.92 -10.83
CA TYR A 340 -11.32 -9.42 -9.81
C TYR A 340 -11.27 -8.53 -8.57
N PHE A 341 -12.43 -8.24 -8.02
CA PHE A 341 -12.57 -7.53 -6.75
C PHE A 341 -13.89 -7.90 -6.08
N SER A 342 -14.06 -7.55 -4.82
CA SER A 342 -15.33 -7.72 -4.11
C SER A 342 -15.97 -6.39 -3.76
N ALA A 343 -17.31 -6.35 -3.76
CA ALA A 343 -18.05 -5.27 -3.15
C ALA A 343 -17.97 -5.38 -1.61
N LEU A 344 -17.79 -4.24 -0.94
CA LEU A 344 -17.67 -4.18 0.52
C LEU A 344 -19.01 -4.08 1.25
N ALA A 345 -20.12 -3.91 0.52
CA ALA A 345 -21.48 -3.97 1.07
C ALA A 345 -22.36 -4.94 0.26
N ASN A 346 -23.52 -5.25 0.82
CA ASN A 346 -24.49 -6.11 0.16
C ASN A 346 -25.04 -5.47 -1.11
N GLN A 347 -25.01 -6.23 -2.19
CA GLN A 347 -25.63 -5.86 -3.47
C GLN A 347 -26.24 -7.11 -4.14
N THR A 348 -27.01 -6.92 -5.19
CA THR A 348 -27.51 -8.03 -6.00
C THR A 348 -26.39 -8.52 -6.91
N CYS A 349 -25.88 -9.72 -6.68
CA CYS A 349 -24.75 -10.26 -7.44
C CYS A 349 -25.15 -10.77 -8.82
N VAL A 350 -26.37 -11.31 -8.97
CA VAL A 350 -26.96 -11.78 -10.24
C VAL A 350 -28.45 -11.45 -10.23
N THR A 351 -29.06 -11.37 -11.40
CA THR A 351 -30.49 -10.99 -11.57
C THR A 351 -31.48 -11.89 -10.82
N SER A 352 -31.09 -13.08 -10.41
CA SER A 352 -31.91 -14.03 -9.64
C SER A 352 -31.32 -14.39 -8.29
N GLY A 353 -30.23 -13.75 -7.88
CA GLY A 353 -29.53 -14.00 -6.63
C GLY A 353 -30.03 -13.19 -5.46
N GLY A 354 -29.73 -13.66 -4.25
CA GLY A 354 -29.92 -12.89 -3.02
C GLY A 354 -29.00 -11.68 -2.94
N SER A 355 -29.29 -10.76 -2.05
CA SER A 355 -28.40 -9.63 -1.73
C SER A 355 -27.30 -10.10 -0.79
N SER A 356 -26.05 -9.93 -1.17
CA SER A 356 -24.85 -10.28 -0.39
C SER A 356 -23.63 -9.48 -0.85
N GLY A 357 -22.47 -9.65 -0.22
CA GLY A 357 -21.20 -9.22 -0.81
C GLY A 357 -20.95 -10.00 -2.10
N CYS A 358 -20.53 -9.33 -3.16
CA CYS A 358 -20.30 -9.94 -4.47
C CYS A 358 -18.81 -9.97 -4.81
N ALA A 359 -18.34 -11.11 -5.33
CA ALA A 359 -17.13 -11.15 -6.13
C ALA A 359 -17.48 -10.70 -7.56
N ILE A 360 -16.72 -9.78 -8.09
CA ILE A 360 -16.94 -9.16 -9.40
C ILE A 360 -15.75 -9.47 -10.30
N GLN A 361 -16.03 -9.91 -11.49
CA GLN A 361 -15.06 -10.10 -12.57
C GLN A 361 -15.35 -9.09 -13.67
N ILE A 362 -14.32 -8.42 -14.14
CA ILE A 362 -14.39 -7.56 -15.32
C ILE A 362 -13.37 -8.09 -16.32
N SER A 363 -13.87 -8.51 -17.48
CA SER A 363 -13.01 -8.87 -18.59
C SER A 363 -12.57 -7.61 -19.31
N GLN A 364 -11.27 -7.49 -19.55
CA GLN A 364 -10.78 -6.51 -20.49
C GLN A 364 -11.04 -7.01 -21.89
N SER A 365 -11.81 -6.26 -22.68
CA SER A 365 -11.84 -6.51 -24.12
C SER A 365 -10.46 -6.16 -24.67
N ALA A 366 -9.87 -7.08 -25.41
CA ALA A 366 -8.75 -6.71 -26.27
C ALA A 366 -9.19 -5.53 -27.15
N PRO A 367 -8.31 -4.53 -27.39
CA PRO A 367 -8.61 -3.40 -28.26
C PRO A 367 -8.96 -3.87 -29.68
#